data_707ea6529d551a1a911af5589c312e6c
#
_entry.id   707ea6529d551a1a911af5589c312e6c
#
_cell.length_a   1.000
_cell.length_b   1.000
_cell.length_c   1.000
_cell.angle_alpha   90.00
_cell.angle_beta   90.00
_cell.angle_gamma   90.00
#
_symmetry.space_group_name_H-M   'P 1'
#
loop_
_entity.id
_entity.type
_entity.pdbx_description
1 polymer ?
#
loop_
_entity_poly.entity_id
_entity_poly.type
_entity_poly.pdbx_seq_one_letter_code
_entity_poly.pdbx_strand_id
1 'polypeptide(L)'
;MKNYIAYDFETTGRDARFDQVLQAGFIIYDQNLKEVKKLNIRSRLNPDTVPSINALKVNKLNISSILSEKESYYEMTLNIHKLLSEFKNSYFVGFNSINFDEEFFRQILWEHFLFPYLTNTNGNLRLDVFNFATMVHAFRNNSINVNKNESGKINFKLENLAKSNNFNFQNAHEAIADVEVTMKLMKMLIDRNSDLFMNFTENSSTKKVEQRIISEKIFTLHNYLFNSHRVYLVKHLIKHPIYKSQLIGFDLKYDPAELIQYDHNSLYEVYKNKSFFRKIKINKQPTILDRKYASSMEPYLEFTEEEIELKNQQLDNKQFLENLEIVLKRESEEYAENKSQEIPYEEETIYS
;
A
#
# COMPACT_ATOMS: atom_id res chain seq x y z
N MET A 1 -20.44 7.20 11.12
CA MET A 1 -19.47 6.16 11.45
C MET A 1 -19.28 5.29 10.22
N LYS A 2 -18.12 4.63 10.06
CA LYS A 2 -17.79 3.85 8.86
C LYS A 2 -17.93 2.36 9.13
N ASN A 3 -18.44 1.61 8.15
CA ASN A 3 -18.31 0.15 8.12
C ASN A 3 -16.90 -0.26 7.71
N TYR A 4 -16.53 -1.52 7.96
CA TYR A 4 -15.32 -2.14 7.46
C TYR A 4 -15.72 -3.23 6.46
N ILE A 5 -15.21 -3.14 5.24
CA ILE A 5 -15.40 -4.12 4.18
C ILE A 5 -14.06 -4.84 4.01
N ALA A 6 -13.93 -5.96 4.67
CA ALA A 6 -12.73 -6.77 4.59
C ALA A 6 -12.82 -7.70 3.37
N TYR A 7 -11.72 -7.81 2.60
CA TYR A 7 -11.69 -8.58 1.35
C TYR A 7 -10.33 -9.17 1.05
N ASP A 8 -10.35 -10.24 0.27
CA ASP A 8 -9.19 -10.95 -0.23
C ASP A 8 -9.53 -11.69 -1.52
N PHE A 9 -8.56 -11.89 -2.41
CA PHE A 9 -8.73 -12.54 -3.71
C PHE A 9 -7.75 -13.69 -3.90
N GLU A 10 -8.28 -14.81 -4.44
CA GLU A 10 -7.45 -15.86 -5.02
C GLU A 10 -7.46 -15.72 -6.54
N THR A 11 -6.27 -15.76 -7.15
CA THR A 11 -6.07 -15.41 -8.57
C THR A 11 -5.35 -16.51 -9.33
N THR A 12 -5.40 -16.47 -10.67
CA THR A 12 -4.64 -17.38 -11.54
C THR A 12 -3.15 -17.10 -11.58
N GLY A 13 -2.71 -15.91 -11.13
CA GLY A 13 -1.31 -15.48 -11.12
C GLY A 13 -1.13 -14.15 -10.40
N ARG A 14 -0.15 -13.36 -10.82
CA ARG A 14 0.26 -12.13 -10.11
C ARG A 14 0.11 -10.85 -10.92
N ASP A 15 -0.21 -10.93 -12.18
CA ASP A 15 -0.34 -9.79 -13.08
C ASP A 15 -1.82 -9.53 -13.38
N ALA A 16 -2.38 -8.47 -12.82
CA ALA A 16 -3.78 -8.12 -12.98
C ALA A 16 -4.20 -7.89 -14.45
N ARG A 17 -3.25 -7.66 -15.36
CA ARG A 17 -3.52 -7.48 -16.80
C ARG A 17 -3.89 -8.78 -17.50
N PHE A 18 -3.38 -9.90 -17.04
CA PHE A 18 -3.49 -11.21 -17.70
C PHE A 18 -4.12 -12.28 -16.82
N ASP A 19 -4.14 -12.07 -15.52
CA ASP A 19 -4.58 -13.04 -14.54
C ASP A 19 -6.01 -12.75 -14.07
N GLN A 20 -6.77 -13.82 -13.88
CA GLN A 20 -8.17 -13.77 -13.46
C GLN A 20 -8.30 -13.93 -11.94
N VAL A 21 -9.26 -13.25 -11.32
CA VAL A 21 -9.73 -13.54 -9.96
C VAL A 21 -10.61 -14.78 -10.00
N LEU A 22 -10.23 -15.85 -9.30
CA LEU A 22 -10.95 -17.12 -9.22
C LEU A 22 -11.87 -17.21 -8.01
N GLN A 23 -11.49 -16.58 -6.91
CA GLN A 23 -12.30 -16.50 -5.69
C GLN A 23 -12.21 -15.12 -5.09
N ALA A 24 -13.33 -14.62 -4.60
CA ALA A 24 -13.42 -13.35 -3.90
C ALA A 24 -14.15 -13.55 -2.57
N GLY A 25 -13.45 -13.22 -1.48
CA GLY A 25 -13.99 -13.23 -0.13
C GLY A 25 -14.26 -11.80 0.35
N PHE A 26 -15.49 -11.55 0.81
CA PHE A 26 -15.85 -10.27 1.44
C PHE A 26 -16.60 -10.52 2.75
N ILE A 27 -16.21 -9.82 3.80
CA ILE A 27 -16.99 -9.73 5.03
C ILE A 27 -17.18 -8.27 5.39
N ILE A 28 -18.42 -7.88 5.54
CA ILE A 28 -18.79 -6.53 5.95
C ILE A 28 -19.02 -6.54 7.47
N TYR A 29 -18.33 -5.65 8.15
CA TYR A 29 -18.46 -5.42 9.59
C TYR A 29 -19.02 -4.02 9.86
N ASP A 30 -19.79 -3.90 10.90
CA ASP A 30 -20.21 -2.61 11.42
C ASP A 30 -19.04 -1.87 12.12
N GLN A 31 -19.33 -0.70 12.64
CA GLN A 31 -18.37 0.14 13.39
C GLN A 31 -17.80 -0.53 14.66
N ASN A 32 -18.47 -1.53 15.21
CA ASN A 32 -18.07 -2.28 16.40
C ASN A 32 -17.35 -3.60 16.03
N LEU A 33 -17.00 -3.77 14.75
CA LEU A 33 -16.40 -4.97 14.19
C LEU A 33 -17.29 -6.23 14.34
N LYS A 34 -18.63 -6.05 14.37
CA LYS A 34 -19.60 -7.14 14.29
C LYS A 34 -19.92 -7.44 12.83
N GLU A 35 -19.87 -8.71 12.43
CA GLU A 35 -20.24 -9.16 11.09
C GLU A 35 -21.69 -8.83 10.77
N VAL A 36 -21.89 -8.20 9.59
CA VAL A 36 -23.20 -7.81 9.06
C VAL A 36 -23.56 -8.64 7.85
N LYS A 37 -22.62 -8.86 6.94
CA LYS A 37 -22.83 -9.57 5.68
C LYS A 37 -21.57 -10.26 5.23
N LYS A 38 -21.71 -11.41 4.57
CA LYS A 38 -20.59 -12.20 4.05
C LYS A 38 -20.88 -12.62 2.63
N LEU A 39 -19.87 -12.55 1.77
CA LEU A 39 -19.89 -13.08 0.40
C LEU A 39 -18.61 -13.88 0.19
N ASN A 40 -18.76 -15.13 -0.24
CA ASN A 40 -17.68 -15.97 -0.75
C ASN A 40 -18.14 -16.49 -2.10
N ILE A 41 -17.50 -16.01 -3.16
CA ILE A 41 -17.94 -16.28 -4.53
C ILE A 41 -16.74 -16.72 -5.37
N ARG A 42 -16.97 -17.66 -6.27
CA ARG A 42 -15.98 -18.17 -7.20
C ARG A 42 -16.42 -17.94 -8.63
N SER A 43 -15.46 -17.71 -9.51
CA SER A 43 -15.69 -17.60 -10.94
C SER A 43 -15.17 -18.82 -11.68
N ARG A 44 -15.89 -19.19 -12.75
CA ARG A 44 -15.37 -20.13 -13.74
C ARG A 44 -14.19 -19.51 -14.46
N LEU A 45 -13.16 -20.35 -14.70
CA LEU A 45 -11.99 -19.94 -15.47
C LEU A 45 -12.39 -19.56 -16.89
N ASN A 46 -11.94 -18.40 -17.35
CA ASN A 46 -12.12 -18.00 -18.75
C ASN A 46 -11.30 -18.89 -19.68
N PRO A 47 -11.81 -19.21 -20.88
CA PRO A 47 -11.11 -20.07 -21.83
C PRO A 47 -9.73 -19.58 -22.25
N ASP A 48 -9.54 -18.26 -22.27
CA ASP A 48 -8.29 -17.61 -22.74
C ASP A 48 -7.29 -17.35 -21.60
N THR A 49 -7.65 -17.67 -20.36
CA THR A 49 -6.77 -17.49 -19.19
C THR A 49 -6.02 -18.77 -18.86
N VAL A 50 -4.70 -18.70 -18.82
CA VAL A 50 -3.82 -19.83 -18.46
C VAL A 50 -3.32 -19.65 -17.01
N PRO A 51 -3.82 -20.43 -16.04
CA PRO A 51 -3.39 -20.29 -14.66
C PRO A 51 -1.93 -20.65 -14.46
N SER A 52 -1.23 -19.88 -13.66
CA SER A 52 0.12 -20.21 -13.20
C SER A 52 0.09 -21.46 -12.31
N ILE A 53 1.00 -22.41 -12.56
CA ILE A 53 1.15 -23.62 -11.74
C ILE A 53 1.39 -23.27 -10.27
N ASN A 54 2.13 -22.18 -10.00
CA ASN A 54 2.41 -21.75 -8.65
C ASN A 54 1.14 -21.22 -7.95
N ALA A 55 0.30 -20.46 -8.65
CA ALA A 55 -0.97 -19.99 -8.10
C ALA A 55 -1.89 -21.17 -7.76
N LEU A 56 -2.06 -22.14 -8.67
CA LEU A 56 -2.86 -23.34 -8.42
C LEU A 56 -2.38 -24.14 -7.20
N LYS A 57 -1.05 -24.24 -7.02
CA LYS A 57 -0.46 -24.93 -5.84
C LYS A 57 -0.72 -24.16 -4.54
N VAL A 58 -0.54 -22.84 -4.55
CA VAL A 58 -0.76 -21.99 -3.38
C VAL A 58 -2.22 -22.01 -2.97
N ASN A 59 -3.12 -21.79 -3.92
CA ASN A 59 -4.56 -21.73 -3.68
C ASN A 59 -5.20 -23.14 -3.55
N LYS A 60 -4.41 -24.21 -3.70
CA LYS A 60 -4.86 -25.61 -3.64
C LYS A 60 -6.05 -25.91 -4.59
N LEU A 61 -6.10 -25.19 -5.71
CA LEU A 61 -7.18 -25.30 -6.68
C LEU A 61 -6.91 -26.41 -7.71
N ASN A 62 -7.97 -27.14 -8.04
CA ASN A 62 -7.96 -28.12 -9.13
C ASN A 62 -8.58 -27.49 -10.39
N ILE A 63 -7.91 -27.64 -11.54
CA ILE A 63 -8.38 -27.08 -12.81
C ILE A 63 -9.81 -27.55 -13.13
N SER A 64 -10.13 -28.84 -12.92
CA SER A 64 -11.47 -29.33 -13.17
C SER A 64 -12.54 -28.65 -12.33
N SER A 65 -12.23 -28.29 -11.07
CA SER A 65 -13.17 -27.58 -10.22
C SER A 65 -13.41 -26.16 -10.69
N ILE A 66 -12.36 -25.43 -11.05
CA ILE A 66 -12.50 -24.03 -11.51
C ILE A 66 -13.14 -23.90 -12.89
N LEU A 67 -13.00 -24.93 -13.75
CA LEU A 67 -13.70 -24.99 -15.03
C LEU A 67 -15.20 -25.33 -14.87
N SER A 68 -15.60 -26.00 -13.79
CA SER A 68 -16.98 -26.38 -13.49
C SER A 68 -17.73 -25.39 -12.60
N GLU A 69 -17.10 -24.29 -12.19
CA GLU A 69 -17.77 -23.26 -11.39
C GLU A 69 -19.00 -22.69 -12.14
N LYS A 70 -20.05 -22.39 -11.37
CA LYS A 70 -21.31 -21.94 -11.91
C LYS A 70 -21.26 -20.54 -12.47
N GLU A 71 -20.73 -19.60 -11.66
CA GLU A 71 -20.67 -18.19 -11.99
C GLU A 71 -19.56 -17.92 -13.02
N SER A 72 -19.86 -17.18 -14.07
CA SER A 72 -18.84 -16.62 -14.95
C SER A 72 -18.06 -15.52 -14.24
N TYR A 73 -16.92 -15.12 -14.79
CA TYR A 73 -16.12 -14.01 -14.28
C TYR A 73 -16.93 -12.69 -14.24
N TYR A 74 -17.74 -12.46 -15.27
CA TYR A 74 -18.63 -11.30 -15.34
C TYR A 74 -19.71 -11.33 -14.26
N GLU A 75 -20.41 -12.46 -14.09
CA GLU A 75 -21.45 -12.60 -13.05
C GLU A 75 -20.90 -12.43 -11.65
N MET A 76 -19.73 -13.02 -11.36
CA MET A 76 -19.03 -12.79 -10.09
C MET A 76 -18.78 -11.31 -9.85
N THR A 77 -18.25 -10.60 -10.86
CA THR A 77 -17.93 -9.15 -10.75
C THR A 77 -19.19 -8.32 -10.51
N LEU A 78 -20.30 -8.62 -11.20
CA LEU A 78 -21.58 -7.95 -10.97
C LEU A 78 -22.13 -8.20 -9.58
N ASN A 79 -22.03 -9.42 -9.05
CA ASN A 79 -22.47 -9.76 -7.70
C ASN A 79 -21.66 -9.02 -6.63
N ILE A 80 -20.33 -8.92 -6.80
CA ILE A 80 -19.46 -8.12 -5.95
C ILE A 80 -19.84 -6.64 -6.01
N HIS A 81 -19.98 -6.09 -7.21
CA HIS A 81 -20.33 -4.68 -7.40
C HIS A 81 -21.68 -4.34 -6.79
N LYS A 82 -22.69 -5.21 -6.97
CA LYS A 82 -24.03 -5.05 -6.38
C LYS A 82 -23.94 -5.02 -4.85
N LEU A 83 -23.23 -5.96 -4.24
CA LEU A 83 -23.01 -5.99 -2.78
C LEU A 83 -22.39 -4.68 -2.29
N LEU A 84 -21.28 -4.27 -2.92
CA LEU A 84 -20.51 -3.14 -2.45
C LEU A 84 -21.20 -1.79 -2.67
N SER A 85 -22.09 -1.70 -3.66
CA SER A 85 -22.90 -0.50 -3.92
C SER A 85 -23.87 -0.17 -2.78
N GLU A 86 -24.19 -1.13 -1.91
CA GLU A 86 -25.02 -0.95 -0.73
C GLU A 86 -24.25 -0.19 0.39
N PHE A 87 -22.90 -0.20 0.36
CA PHE A 87 -22.06 0.30 1.42
C PHE A 87 -21.17 1.46 0.95
N LYS A 88 -21.55 2.67 1.28
CA LYS A 88 -20.77 3.89 1.05
C LYS A 88 -20.07 4.32 2.34
N ASN A 89 -19.08 5.22 2.21
CA ASN A 89 -18.39 5.79 3.37
C ASN A 89 -17.81 4.71 4.30
N SER A 90 -17.12 3.71 3.72
CA SER A 90 -16.58 2.54 4.41
C SER A 90 -15.05 2.50 4.36
N TYR A 91 -14.44 1.71 5.25
CA TYR A 91 -13.05 1.29 5.12
C TYR A 91 -12.98 -0.04 4.37
N PHE A 92 -12.26 -0.08 3.26
CA PHE A 92 -11.87 -1.30 2.56
C PHE A 92 -10.60 -1.84 3.18
N VAL A 93 -10.66 -3.05 3.73
CA VAL A 93 -9.61 -3.64 4.56
C VAL A 93 -9.09 -4.89 3.89
N GLY A 94 -7.78 -5.00 3.72
CA GLY A 94 -7.12 -6.21 3.23
C GLY A 94 -5.73 -6.37 3.84
N PHE A 95 -5.07 -7.46 3.50
CA PHE A 95 -3.70 -7.74 3.93
C PHE A 95 -2.74 -7.67 2.75
N ASN A 96 -1.87 -6.65 2.71
CA ASN A 96 -1.04 -6.29 1.56
C ASN A 96 -1.86 -5.96 0.29
N SER A 97 -3.12 -5.59 0.49
CA SER A 97 -4.12 -5.43 -0.57
C SER A 97 -3.84 -4.23 -1.48
N ILE A 98 -3.22 -3.16 -0.98
CA ILE A 98 -2.91 -1.96 -1.78
C ILE A 98 -1.96 -2.27 -2.96
N ASN A 99 -1.12 -3.30 -2.82
CA ASN A 99 -0.14 -3.67 -3.82
C ASN A 99 -0.55 -4.90 -4.65
N PHE A 100 -1.65 -5.59 -4.30
CA PHE A 100 -2.10 -6.78 -4.98
C PHE A 100 -3.62 -6.75 -5.26
N ASP A 101 -4.46 -6.98 -4.28
CA ASP A 101 -5.91 -7.10 -4.47
C ASP A 101 -6.55 -5.85 -5.09
N GLU A 102 -6.07 -4.67 -4.74
CA GLU A 102 -6.54 -3.40 -5.30
C GLU A 102 -6.29 -3.29 -6.81
N GLU A 103 -5.18 -3.79 -7.29
CA GLU A 103 -4.87 -3.77 -8.73
C GLU A 103 -5.81 -4.72 -9.48
N PHE A 104 -5.99 -5.94 -8.97
CA PHE A 104 -6.96 -6.89 -9.51
C PHE A 104 -8.38 -6.35 -9.44
N PHE A 105 -8.77 -5.75 -8.31
CA PHE A 105 -10.14 -5.24 -8.16
C PHE A 105 -10.45 -4.09 -9.12
N ARG A 106 -9.49 -3.21 -9.34
CA ARG A 106 -9.64 -2.14 -10.34
C ARG A 106 -9.73 -2.70 -11.75
N GLN A 107 -8.87 -3.66 -12.07
CA GLN A 107 -8.84 -4.27 -13.40
C GLN A 107 -10.16 -4.98 -13.70
N ILE A 108 -10.68 -5.82 -12.79
CA ILE A 108 -11.95 -6.52 -13.03
C ILE A 108 -13.15 -5.58 -13.18
N LEU A 109 -13.17 -4.48 -12.43
CA LEU A 109 -14.21 -3.48 -12.59
C LEU A 109 -14.11 -2.77 -13.94
N TRP A 110 -12.88 -2.40 -14.36
CA TRP A 110 -12.63 -1.74 -15.63
C TRP A 110 -12.95 -2.63 -16.83
N GLU A 111 -12.52 -3.88 -16.83
CA GLU A 111 -12.81 -4.87 -17.87
C GLU A 111 -14.31 -5.11 -18.09
N HIS A 112 -15.09 -4.96 -17.02
CA HIS A 112 -16.55 -5.14 -17.05
C HIS A 112 -17.33 -3.82 -17.15
N PHE A 113 -16.66 -2.73 -17.54
CA PHE A 113 -17.25 -1.39 -17.71
C PHE A 113 -17.90 -0.83 -16.44
N LEU A 114 -17.37 -1.20 -15.27
CA LEU A 114 -17.77 -0.68 -13.97
C LEU A 114 -16.76 0.35 -13.49
N PHE A 115 -17.17 1.20 -12.53
CA PHE A 115 -16.31 2.24 -12.01
C PHE A 115 -15.14 1.65 -11.18
N PRO A 116 -13.86 1.79 -11.61
CA PRO A 116 -12.74 1.07 -11.04
C PRO A 116 -12.23 1.60 -9.70
N TYR A 117 -12.62 2.81 -9.29
CA TYR A 117 -12.11 3.46 -8.07
C TYR A 117 -13.11 3.38 -6.90
N LEU A 118 -13.85 2.29 -6.80
CA LEU A 118 -14.90 2.11 -5.80
C LEU A 118 -14.36 2.15 -4.36
N THR A 119 -13.16 1.61 -4.12
CA THR A 119 -12.56 1.48 -2.79
C THR A 119 -12.05 2.79 -2.19
N ASN A 120 -11.88 3.84 -3.00
CA ASN A 120 -11.27 5.11 -2.57
C ASN A 120 -12.03 6.36 -3.02
N THR A 121 -13.29 6.20 -3.41
CA THR A 121 -14.23 7.30 -3.77
C THR A 121 -15.48 7.24 -2.91
N ASN A 122 -16.37 8.22 -3.04
CA ASN A 122 -17.64 8.28 -2.30
C ASN A 122 -17.49 8.15 -0.77
N GLY A 123 -16.40 8.70 -0.22
CA GLY A 123 -16.07 8.62 1.20
C GLY A 123 -15.44 7.29 1.63
N ASN A 124 -15.26 6.34 0.71
CA ASN A 124 -14.53 5.10 0.96
C ASN A 124 -13.03 5.38 1.12
N LEU A 125 -12.40 4.63 1.99
CA LEU A 125 -10.97 4.70 2.32
C LEU A 125 -10.42 3.28 2.40
N ARG A 126 -9.11 3.13 2.23
CA ARG A 126 -8.42 1.83 2.29
C ARG A 126 -7.61 1.72 3.57
N LEU A 127 -7.57 0.52 4.14
CA LEU A 127 -6.73 0.16 5.29
C LEU A 127 -6.00 -1.15 4.99
N ASP A 128 -4.69 -1.07 4.84
CA ASP A 128 -3.86 -2.25 4.63
C ASP A 128 -3.30 -2.73 5.97
N VAL A 129 -3.78 -3.88 6.42
CA VAL A 129 -3.39 -4.45 7.73
C VAL A 129 -1.93 -4.87 7.76
N PHE A 130 -1.32 -5.22 6.64
CA PHE A 130 0.13 -5.46 6.55
C PHE A 130 0.92 -4.19 6.89
N ASN A 131 0.54 -3.04 6.32
CA ASN A 131 1.19 -1.76 6.62
C ASN A 131 1.01 -1.38 8.09
N PHE A 132 -0.19 -1.61 8.66
CA PHE A 132 -0.44 -1.37 10.07
C PHE A 132 0.38 -2.31 10.98
N ALA A 133 0.43 -3.60 10.68
CA ALA A 133 1.20 -4.58 11.44
C ALA A 133 2.71 -4.28 11.43
N THR A 134 3.26 -3.91 10.27
CA THR A 134 4.67 -3.54 10.15
C THR A 134 4.98 -2.24 10.90
N MET A 135 4.07 -1.27 10.87
CA MET A 135 4.19 -0.03 11.65
C MET A 135 4.16 -0.32 13.16
N VAL A 136 3.21 -1.11 13.64
CA VAL A 136 3.14 -1.51 15.05
C VAL A 136 4.40 -2.22 15.48
N HIS A 137 4.90 -3.17 14.70
CA HIS A 137 6.15 -3.86 15.04
C HIS A 137 7.36 -2.93 15.07
N ALA A 138 7.43 -1.92 14.19
CA ALA A 138 8.54 -0.97 14.19
C ALA A 138 8.57 -0.08 15.45
N PHE A 139 7.41 0.35 15.94
CA PHE A 139 7.31 1.37 17.00
C PHE A 139 6.74 0.85 18.33
N ARG A 140 6.18 -0.37 18.35
CA ARG A 140 5.58 -1.05 19.51
C ARG A 140 5.76 -2.56 19.40
N ASN A 141 7.02 -3.02 19.26
CA ASN A 141 7.37 -4.41 18.96
C ASN A 141 6.75 -5.43 19.92
N ASN A 142 6.52 -5.09 21.17
CA ASN A 142 5.88 -5.97 22.16
C ASN A 142 4.36 -6.16 21.94
N SER A 143 3.75 -5.40 21.03
CA SER A 143 2.31 -5.47 20.75
C SER A 143 1.94 -6.54 19.72
N ILE A 144 2.90 -7.09 19.01
CA ILE A 144 2.71 -8.11 17.97
C ILE A 144 3.86 -9.11 17.99
N ASN A 145 3.55 -10.40 17.98
CA ASN A 145 4.54 -11.44 17.83
C ASN A 145 4.82 -11.71 16.35
N VAL A 146 6.08 -11.61 15.95
CA VAL A 146 6.53 -11.88 14.58
C VAL A 146 7.69 -12.85 14.59
N ASN A 147 7.52 -13.97 13.93
CA ASN A 147 8.58 -14.98 13.80
C ASN A 147 9.59 -14.58 12.71
N LYS A 148 10.81 -15.04 12.88
CA LYS A 148 11.82 -14.99 11.83
C LYS A 148 11.69 -16.22 10.94
N ASN A 149 11.99 -16.06 9.65
CA ASN A 149 12.10 -17.18 8.73
C ASN A 149 13.43 -17.96 8.94
N GLU A 150 13.65 -19.02 8.18
CA GLU A 150 14.87 -19.87 8.25
C GLU A 150 16.16 -19.07 8.02
N SER A 151 16.11 -17.97 7.27
CA SER A 151 17.25 -17.06 7.05
C SER A 151 17.38 -15.98 8.13
N GLY A 152 16.64 -16.06 9.23
CA GLY A 152 16.69 -15.12 10.35
C GLY A 152 15.99 -13.78 10.08
N LYS A 153 15.32 -13.61 8.94
CA LYS A 153 14.61 -12.38 8.57
C LYS A 153 13.17 -12.39 9.11
N ILE A 154 12.68 -11.24 9.50
CA ILE A 154 11.31 -11.03 9.96
C ILE A 154 10.31 -11.43 8.87
N ASN A 155 9.28 -12.18 9.23
CA ASN A 155 8.31 -12.73 8.29
C ASN A 155 6.87 -12.28 8.63
N PHE A 156 6.38 -11.31 7.86
CA PHE A 156 5.03 -10.77 7.99
C PHE A 156 3.99 -11.45 7.08
N LYS A 157 4.21 -12.69 6.63
CA LYS A 157 3.13 -13.43 5.97
C LYS A 157 1.96 -13.64 6.93
N LEU A 158 0.73 -13.53 6.43
CA LEU A 158 -0.49 -13.61 7.24
C LEU A 158 -0.56 -14.91 8.06
N GLU A 159 -0.24 -16.05 7.44
CA GLU A 159 -0.21 -17.36 8.09
C GLU A 159 0.78 -17.42 9.28
N ASN A 160 1.95 -16.77 9.15
CA ASN A 160 2.94 -16.72 10.20
C ASN A 160 2.54 -15.78 11.34
N LEU A 161 1.94 -14.64 11.00
CA LEU A 161 1.37 -13.72 11.99
C LEU A 161 0.23 -14.37 12.76
N ALA A 162 -0.66 -15.11 12.08
CA ALA A 162 -1.73 -15.86 12.70
C ALA A 162 -1.18 -16.89 13.71
N LYS A 163 -0.21 -17.69 13.28
CA LYS A 163 0.44 -18.71 14.12
C LYS A 163 1.16 -18.08 15.32
N SER A 164 1.94 -17.00 15.09
CA SER A 164 2.73 -16.34 16.14
C SER A 164 1.86 -15.65 17.20
N ASN A 165 0.62 -15.28 16.84
CA ASN A 165 -0.32 -14.62 17.73
C ASN A 165 -1.48 -15.55 18.17
N ASN A 166 -1.32 -16.87 18.01
CA ASN A 166 -2.25 -17.92 18.46
C ASN A 166 -3.67 -17.80 17.85
N PHE A 167 -3.76 -17.34 16.61
CA PHE A 167 -5.03 -17.40 15.88
C PHE A 167 -5.21 -18.82 15.28
N ASN A 168 -6.43 -19.36 15.40
CA ASN A 168 -6.79 -20.56 14.67
C ASN A 168 -6.95 -20.22 13.18
N PHE A 169 -6.09 -20.80 12.34
CA PHE A 169 -6.04 -20.56 10.91
C PHE A 169 -5.81 -21.87 10.17
N GLN A 170 -6.93 -22.58 9.88
CA GLN A 170 -6.86 -23.93 9.32
C GLN A 170 -6.87 -23.96 7.78
N ASN A 171 -7.50 -22.98 7.14
CA ASN A 171 -7.70 -22.95 5.68
C ASN A 171 -6.97 -21.76 5.04
N ALA A 172 -5.66 -21.64 5.29
CA ALA A 172 -4.86 -20.63 4.59
C ALA A 172 -4.99 -20.79 3.06
N HIS A 173 -5.05 -19.64 2.37
CA HIS A 173 -5.29 -19.55 0.93
C HIS A 173 -6.72 -19.96 0.52
N GLU A 174 -7.67 -19.68 1.38
CA GLU A 174 -9.08 -19.57 1.05
C GLU A 174 -9.50 -18.13 1.38
N ALA A 175 -9.91 -17.35 0.38
CA ALA A 175 -10.10 -15.90 0.50
C ALA A 175 -10.90 -15.50 1.76
N ILE A 176 -11.95 -16.23 2.10
CA ILE A 176 -12.77 -15.90 3.27
C ILE A 176 -12.05 -16.18 4.61
N ALA A 177 -11.18 -17.20 4.67
CA ALA A 177 -10.41 -17.50 5.86
C ALA A 177 -9.30 -16.46 6.08
N ASP A 178 -8.68 -15.99 4.99
CA ASP A 178 -7.68 -14.92 5.01
C ASP A 178 -8.30 -13.60 5.47
N VAL A 179 -9.52 -13.27 5.02
CA VAL A 179 -10.31 -12.12 5.50
C VAL A 179 -10.59 -12.21 7.01
N GLU A 180 -11.05 -13.35 7.51
CA GLU A 180 -11.34 -13.54 8.94
C GLU A 180 -10.10 -13.35 9.82
N VAL A 181 -8.97 -13.91 9.40
CA VAL A 181 -7.70 -13.79 10.12
C VAL A 181 -7.15 -12.36 10.05
N THR A 182 -7.26 -11.72 8.90
CA THR A 182 -6.88 -10.31 8.72
C THR A 182 -7.64 -9.42 9.70
N MET A 183 -8.95 -9.62 9.85
CA MET A 183 -9.77 -8.84 10.79
C MET A 183 -9.48 -9.16 12.26
N LYS A 184 -9.19 -10.42 12.61
CA LYS A 184 -8.73 -10.79 13.96
C LYS A 184 -7.40 -10.10 14.30
N LEU A 185 -6.45 -10.10 13.36
CA LEU A 185 -5.17 -9.42 13.51
C LEU A 185 -5.38 -7.90 13.67
N MET A 186 -6.15 -7.28 12.79
CA MET A 186 -6.46 -5.86 12.86
C MET A 186 -7.08 -5.49 14.21
N LYS A 187 -8.09 -6.25 14.68
CA LYS A 187 -8.71 -6.03 15.98
C LYS A 187 -7.71 -6.10 17.13
N MET A 188 -6.89 -7.14 17.18
CA MET A 188 -5.84 -7.28 18.21
C MET A 188 -4.89 -6.09 18.21
N LEU A 189 -4.48 -5.62 17.03
CA LEU A 189 -3.57 -4.48 16.90
C LEU A 189 -4.23 -3.18 17.37
N ILE A 190 -5.50 -2.96 17.05
CA ILE A 190 -6.30 -1.80 17.52
C ILE A 190 -6.42 -1.80 19.03
N ASP A 191 -6.82 -2.94 19.62
CA ASP A 191 -7.03 -3.08 21.07
C ASP A 191 -5.75 -2.75 21.87
N ARG A 192 -4.58 -3.00 21.30
CA ARG A 192 -3.27 -2.77 21.94
C ARG A 192 -2.63 -1.42 21.59
N ASN A 193 -3.03 -0.78 20.49
CA ASN A 193 -2.35 0.39 19.91
C ASN A 193 -3.36 1.37 19.29
N SER A 194 -4.35 1.79 20.04
CA SER A 194 -5.42 2.67 19.54
C SER A 194 -4.91 4.02 19.04
N ASP A 195 -3.87 4.57 19.67
CA ASP A 195 -3.19 5.81 19.27
C ASP A 195 -2.52 5.70 17.89
N LEU A 196 -1.79 4.60 17.67
CA LEU A 196 -1.18 4.32 16.35
C LEU A 196 -2.26 4.05 15.30
N PHE A 197 -3.36 3.38 15.64
CA PHE A 197 -4.44 3.15 14.70
C PHE A 197 -5.12 4.45 14.26
N MET A 198 -5.33 5.40 15.17
CA MET A 198 -5.84 6.73 14.81
C MET A 198 -4.91 7.42 13.80
N ASN A 199 -3.62 7.44 14.06
CA ASN A 199 -2.62 7.97 13.12
C ASN A 199 -2.65 7.22 11.77
N PHE A 200 -2.79 5.90 11.79
CA PHE A 200 -2.85 5.07 10.60
C PHE A 200 -4.09 5.36 9.74
N THR A 201 -5.24 5.58 10.36
CA THR A 201 -6.48 5.92 9.64
C THR A 201 -6.40 7.29 8.95
N GLU A 202 -5.67 8.26 9.50
CA GLU A 202 -5.42 9.53 8.81
C GLU A 202 -4.62 9.31 7.50
N ASN A 203 -3.73 8.33 7.47
CA ASN A 203 -2.96 7.97 6.28
C ASN A 203 -3.77 7.26 5.18
N SER A 204 -5.02 6.90 5.44
CA SER A 204 -5.92 6.29 4.45
C SER A 204 -6.52 7.28 3.45
N SER A 205 -6.46 8.57 3.73
CA SER A 205 -6.96 9.65 2.88
C SER A 205 -5.83 10.41 2.20
N THR A 206 -5.74 10.33 0.88
CA THR A 206 -4.75 11.06 0.06
C THR A 206 -4.70 12.54 0.42
N LYS A 207 -5.86 13.18 0.55
CA LYS A 207 -5.96 14.60 0.91
C LYS A 207 -5.40 14.90 2.30
N LYS A 208 -5.72 14.06 3.30
CA LYS A 208 -5.23 14.24 4.67
C LYS A 208 -3.72 14.02 4.76
N VAL A 209 -3.20 13.00 4.09
CA VAL A 209 -1.75 12.74 4.00
C VAL A 209 -1.03 13.93 3.39
N GLU A 210 -1.51 14.46 2.26
CA GLU A 210 -0.91 15.62 1.61
C GLU A 210 -0.91 16.84 2.54
N GLN A 211 -2.06 17.15 3.15
CA GLN A 211 -2.19 18.25 4.10
C GLN A 211 -1.25 18.09 5.30
N ARG A 212 -1.16 16.89 5.86
CA ARG A 212 -0.29 16.58 6.97
C ARG A 212 1.18 16.81 6.63
N ILE A 213 1.65 16.24 5.52
CA ILE A 213 3.05 16.38 5.06
C ILE A 213 3.42 17.86 4.83
N ILE A 214 2.52 18.63 4.21
CA ILE A 214 2.76 20.05 3.94
C ILE A 214 2.77 20.87 5.24
N SER A 215 1.87 20.59 6.19
CA SER A 215 1.75 21.37 7.43
C SER A 215 2.84 21.04 8.44
N GLU A 216 3.19 19.75 8.60
CA GLU A 216 4.22 19.32 9.54
C GLU A 216 5.63 19.64 9.03
N LYS A 217 5.83 19.72 7.71
CA LYS A 217 7.11 19.92 7.01
C LYS A 217 8.14 18.83 7.28
N ILE A 218 8.33 18.42 8.54
CA ILE A 218 9.23 17.35 8.97
C ILE A 218 8.39 16.26 9.65
N PHE A 219 8.55 15.03 9.22
CA PHE A 219 7.75 13.89 9.67
C PHE A 219 8.54 12.59 9.63
N THR A 220 8.04 11.57 10.31
CA THR A 220 8.54 10.20 10.18
C THR A 220 7.87 9.53 8.99
N LEU A 221 8.68 8.96 8.08
CA LEU A 221 8.24 8.03 7.05
C LEU A 221 8.72 6.62 7.40
N HIS A 222 7.80 5.68 7.51
CA HIS A 222 8.14 4.27 7.70
C HIS A 222 7.77 3.46 6.45
N ASN A 223 8.68 2.60 6.04
CA ASN A 223 8.48 1.58 5.00
C ASN A 223 8.98 0.23 5.50
N TYR A 224 8.34 -0.86 5.06
CA TYR A 224 8.86 -2.20 5.23
C TYR A 224 9.23 -2.77 3.86
N LEU A 225 10.52 -2.88 3.59
CA LEU A 225 11.07 -3.27 2.30
C LEU A 225 12.17 -4.31 2.48
N PHE A 226 12.19 -5.32 1.62
CA PHE A 226 13.20 -6.39 1.64
C PHE A 226 13.34 -7.07 3.02
N ASN A 227 12.20 -7.31 3.67
CA ASN A 227 12.10 -7.90 5.01
C ASN A 227 12.82 -7.09 6.10
N SER A 228 12.86 -5.78 5.95
CA SER A 228 13.50 -4.86 6.91
C SER A 228 12.70 -3.57 7.06
N HIS A 229 12.61 -3.08 8.29
CA HIS A 229 12.06 -1.75 8.55
C HIS A 229 13.02 -0.67 8.05
N ARG A 230 12.45 0.36 7.45
CA ARG A 230 13.11 1.58 7.03
C ARG A 230 12.37 2.75 7.65
N VAL A 231 13.01 3.42 8.59
CA VAL A 231 12.47 4.61 9.26
C VAL A 231 13.30 5.80 8.82
N TYR A 232 12.62 6.86 8.39
CA TYR A 232 13.26 8.08 7.91
C TYR A 232 12.68 9.29 8.60
N LEU A 233 13.53 10.22 8.99
CA LEU A 233 13.14 11.59 9.33
C LEU A 233 13.22 12.41 8.04
N VAL A 234 12.07 12.84 7.55
CA VAL A 234 11.94 13.40 6.20
C VAL A 234 11.48 14.84 6.28
N LYS A 235 12.18 15.75 5.61
CA LYS A 235 11.73 17.11 5.29
C LYS A 235 10.98 17.07 3.96
N HIS A 236 9.75 17.57 3.92
CA HIS A 236 9.02 17.80 2.67
C HIS A 236 9.71 18.90 1.86
N LEU A 237 9.90 18.66 0.56
CA LEU A 237 10.48 19.60 -0.38
C LEU A 237 9.40 20.18 -1.31
N ILE A 238 8.97 19.40 -2.29
CA ILE A 238 7.99 19.82 -3.29
C ILE A 238 7.01 18.70 -3.65
N LYS A 239 5.89 19.06 -4.25
CA LYS A 239 5.03 18.12 -4.96
C LYS A 239 5.62 17.84 -6.34
N HIS A 240 5.54 16.59 -6.78
CA HIS A 240 6.04 16.22 -8.10
C HIS A 240 5.28 16.98 -9.20
N PRO A 241 5.96 17.64 -10.14
CA PRO A 241 5.29 18.50 -11.14
C PRO A 241 4.36 17.73 -12.08
N ILE A 242 4.70 16.49 -12.42
CA ILE A 242 3.93 15.63 -13.33
C ILE A 242 3.02 14.69 -12.54
N TYR A 243 3.57 13.89 -11.62
CA TYR A 243 2.81 12.88 -10.86
C TYR A 243 2.12 13.49 -9.64
N LYS A 244 0.87 13.94 -9.79
CA LYS A 244 0.10 14.67 -8.77
C LYS A 244 -0.06 13.94 -7.43
N SER A 245 0.03 12.62 -7.42
CA SER A 245 -0.04 11.79 -6.21
C SER A 245 1.32 11.51 -5.56
N GLN A 246 2.38 12.19 -5.99
CA GLN A 246 3.73 11.99 -5.47
C GLN A 246 4.26 13.28 -4.84
N LEU A 247 4.75 13.16 -3.62
CA LEU A 247 5.52 14.20 -2.91
C LEU A 247 6.98 13.78 -2.81
N ILE A 248 7.85 14.77 -2.82
CA ILE A 248 9.31 14.57 -2.69
C ILE A 248 9.75 15.11 -1.34
N GLY A 249 10.46 14.27 -0.60
CA GLY A 249 11.10 14.66 0.65
C GLY A 249 12.59 14.38 0.64
N PHE A 250 13.29 14.98 1.56
CA PHE A 250 14.73 14.78 1.81
C PHE A 250 14.93 14.04 3.13
N ASP A 251 15.80 13.06 3.16
CA ASP A 251 16.17 12.32 4.35
C ASP A 251 17.20 13.10 5.17
N LEU A 252 16.79 13.60 6.32
CA LEU A 252 17.60 14.50 7.17
C LEU A 252 18.84 13.86 7.79
N LYS A 253 19.06 12.55 7.61
CA LYS A 253 20.35 11.96 8.01
C LYS A 253 21.51 12.47 7.16
N TYR A 254 21.24 12.99 5.97
CA TYR A 254 22.25 13.58 5.10
C TYR A 254 22.39 15.08 5.33
N ASP A 255 23.57 15.61 5.00
CA ASP A 255 23.82 17.04 5.02
C ASP A 255 23.41 17.65 3.66
N PRO A 256 22.53 18.66 3.62
CA PRO A 256 22.13 19.29 2.38
C PRO A 256 23.08 20.41 1.92
N ALA A 257 24.08 20.82 2.69
CA ALA A 257 24.87 22.04 2.48
C ALA A 257 25.53 22.12 1.10
N GLU A 258 26.07 21.01 0.60
CA GLU A 258 26.66 20.93 -0.74
C GLU A 258 25.55 20.83 -1.82
N LEU A 259 24.54 19.99 -1.55
CA LEU A 259 23.48 19.67 -2.51
C LEU A 259 22.67 20.90 -2.94
N ILE A 260 22.40 21.81 -2.03
CA ILE A 260 21.62 23.02 -2.31
C ILE A 260 22.32 24.02 -3.23
N GLN A 261 23.63 23.84 -3.49
CA GLN A 261 24.43 24.67 -4.37
C GLN A 261 24.54 24.13 -5.80
N TYR A 262 24.07 22.90 -6.03
CA TYR A 262 24.14 22.26 -7.34
C TYR A 262 23.19 22.91 -8.34
N ASP A 263 23.67 23.05 -9.58
CA ASP A 263 22.79 23.32 -10.72
C ASP A 263 21.93 22.08 -11.02
N HIS A 264 20.96 22.23 -11.90
CA HIS A 264 20.03 21.15 -12.24
C HIS A 264 20.71 19.92 -12.87
N ASN A 265 21.85 20.05 -13.57
CA ASN A 265 22.57 18.93 -14.16
C ASN A 265 23.30 18.11 -13.09
N SER A 266 24.08 18.78 -12.23
CA SER A 266 24.77 18.15 -11.10
C SER A 266 23.77 17.52 -10.11
N LEU A 267 22.66 18.20 -9.86
CA LEU A 267 21.58 17.70 -9.01
C LEU A 267 20.92 16.45 -9.61
N TYR A 268 20.75 16.40 -10.94
CA TYR A 268 20.18 15.24 -11.63
C TYR A 268 21.04 13.99 -11.46
N GLU A 269 22.36 14.10 -11.60
CA GLU A 269 23.28 12.97 -11.39
C GLU A 269 23.23 12.46 -9.94
N VAL A 270 23.17 13.35 -8.98
CA VAL A 270 23.02 12.98 -7.56
C VAL A 270 21.64 12.33 -7.30
N TYR A 271 20.58 12.88 -7.86
CA TYR A 271 19.23 12.37 -7.72
C TYR A 271 19.10 10.93 -8.24
N LYS A 272 19.74 10.60 -9.36
CA LYS A 272 19.77 9.22 -9.92
C LYS A 272 20.58 8.25 -9.08
N ASN A 273 21.72 8.69 -8.55
CA ASN A 273 22.74 7.81 -7.97
C ASN A 273 22.73 7.74 -6.44
N LYS A 274 22.03 8.66 -5.75
CA LYS A 274 22.05 8.75 -4.29
C LYS A 274 20.65 8.66 -3.70
N SER A 275 20.56 7.99 -2.56
CA SER A 275 19.30 7.81 -1.84
C SER A 275 18.98 8.94 -0.86
N PHE A 276 19.18 10.21 -1.26
CA PHE A 276 18.86 11.38 -0.42
C PHE A 276 17.37 11.70 -0.43
N PHE A 277 16.72 11.48 -1.57
CA PHE A 277 15.35 11.83 -1.78
C PHE A 277 14.40 10.67 -1.49
N ARG A 278 13.22 11.00 -0.96
CA ARG A 278 12.14 10.07 -0.68
C ARG A 278 10.93 10.41 -1.54
N LYS A 279 10.56 9.50 -2.45
CA LYS A 279 9.35 9.60 -3.25
C LYS A 279 8.18 9.02 -2.46
N ILE A 280 7.21 9.84 -2.12
CA ILE A 280 6.08 9.46 -1.26
C ILE A 280 4.81 9.42 -2.09
N LYS A 281 4.31 8.22 -2.38
CA LYS A 281 3.04 8.01 -3.09
C LYS A 281 1.88 8.16 -2.12
N ILE A 282 1.30 9.35 -2.05
CA ILE A 282 0.23 9.70 -1.08
C ILE A 282 -1.08 8.93 -1.30
N ASN A 283 -1.27 8.33 -2.47
CA ASN A 283 -2.42 7.50 -2.82
C ASN A 283 -2.22 5.99 -2.53
N LYS A 284 -1.07 5.58 -1.99
CA LYS A 284 -0.75 4.18 -1.64
C LYS A 284 -0.66 3.98 -0.11
N GLN A 285 -1.37 4.79 0.67
CA GLN A 285 -1.40 4.74 2.14
C GLN A 285 0.00 4.69 2.77
N PRO A 286 0.86 5.70 2.54
CA PRO A 286 2.18 5.73 3.15
C PRO A 286 2.06 5.82 4.67
N THR A 287 2.97 5.19 5.39
CA THR A 287 3.02 5.30 6.86
C THR A 287 3.74 6.58 7.26
N ILE A 288 2.95 7.63 7.50
CA ILE A 288 3.42 8.94 7.97
C ILE A 288 3.06 9.07 9.45
N LEU A 289 4.03 9.44 10.27
CA LEU A 289 3.88 9.67 11.70
C LEU A 289 4.57 10.98 12.11
N ASP A 290 4.27 11.44 13.32
CA ASP A 290 4.95 12.56 13.95
C ASP A 290 6.47 12.34 13.94
N ARG A 291 7.24 13.43 13.76
CA ARG A 291 8.71 13.39 13.66
C ARG A 291 9.39 12.73 14.87
N LYS A 292 8.78 12.76 16.06
CA LYS A 292 9.32 12.15 17.28
C LYS A 292 9.61 10.66 17.15
N TYR A 293 8.88 9.93 16.29
CA TYR A 293 9.10 8.49 16.09
C TYR A 293 10.44 8.20 15.44
N ALA A 294 10.85 8.96 14.41
CA ALA A 294 12.16 8.82 13.79
C ALA A 294 13.26 9.45 14.67
N SER A 295 13.02 10.63 15.27
CA SER A 295 14.01 11.31 16.11
C SER A 295 14.42 10.50 17.34
N SER A 296 13.63 9.52 17.77
CA SER A 296 13.98 8.60 18.85
C SER A 296 14.73 7.33 18.41
N MET A 297 15.16 7.25 17.15
CA MET A 297 15.80 6.08 16.55
C MET A 297 17.08 6.46 15.81
N GLU A 298 18.04 5.54 15.75
CA GLU A 298 19.23 5.71 14.92
C GLU A 298 18.88 5.80 13.42
N PRO A 299 19.57 6.65 12.65
CA PRO A 299 20.69 7.54 13.03
C PRO A 299 20.29 8.94 13.53
N TYR A 300 19.00 9.21 13.75
CA TYR A 300 18.46 10.54 14.04
C TYR A 300 18.48 10.89 15.53
N LEU A 301 18.70 9.90 16.39
CA LEU A 301 18.72 10.06 17.85
C LEU A 301 19.79 11.08 18.33
N GLU A 302 20.90 11.15 17.60
CA GLU A 302 22.01 12.05 17.93
C GLU A 302 21.82 13.48 17.43
N PHE A 303 20.79 13.75 16.59
CA PHE A 303 20.57 15.08 16.02
C PHE A 303 19.91 16.01 17.04
N THR A 304 20.52 17.18 17.21
CA THR A 304 19.91 18.26 18.00
C THR A 304 18.77 18.94 17.23
N GLU A 305 17.88 19.61 17.96
CA GLU A 305 16.81 20.40 17.33
C GLU A 305 17.39 21.53 16.45
N GLU A 306 18.53 22.11 16.86
CA GLU A 306 19.22 23.17 16.11
C GLU A 306 19.74 22.64 14.77
N GLU A 307 20.34 21.45 14.74
CA GLU A 307 20.81 20.80 13.52
C GLU A 307 19.65 20.47 12.57
N ILE A 308 18.54 19.93 13.09
CA ILE A 308 17.34 19.65 12.30
C ILE A 308 16.78 20.93 11.70
N GLU A 309 16.70 22.01 12.50
CA GLU A 309 16.16 23.29 12.03
C GLU A 309 17.10 23.98 11.04
N LEU A 310 18.40 23.87 11.21
CA LEU A 310 19.39 24.37 10.24
C LEU A 310 19.22 23.67 8.88
N LYS A 311 19.14 22.34 8.86
CA LYS A 311 18.88 21.57 7.62
C LYS A 311 17.54 21.93 6.99
N ASN A 312 16.50 22.13 7.83
CA ASN A 312 15.19 22.55 7.38
C ASN A 312 15.24 23.88 6.62
N GLN A 313 15.91 24.89 7.19
CA GLN A 313 16.08 26.22 6.58
C GLN A 313 16.91 26.17 5.29
N GLN A 314 18.00 25.39 5.27
CA GLN A 314 18.83 25.21 4.07
C GLN A 314 18.01 24.61 2.91
N LEU A 315 17.17 23.61 3.18
CA LEU A 315 16.34 22.94 2.19
C LEU A 315 15.14 23.78 1.69
N ASP A 316 14.82 24.88 2.36
CA ASP A 316 13.85 25.87 1.87
C ASP A 316 14.46 26.86 0.84
N ASN A 317 15.69 26.58 0.34
CA ASN A 317 16.36 27.37 -0.69
C ASN A 317 15.58 27.34 -2.01
N LYS A 318 15.13 28.51 -2.48
CA LYS A 318 14.29 28.65 -3.66
C LYS A 318 14.94 28.12 -4.94
N GLN A 319 16.20 28.47 -5.18
CA GLN A 319 16.94 28.04 -6.38
C GLN A 319 17.11 26.52 -6.42
N PHE A 320 17.41 25.91 -5.27
CA PHE A 320 17.48 24.44 -5.15
C PHE A 320 16.15 23.77 -5.49
N LEU A 321 15.03 24.28 -4.98
CA LEU A 321 13.71 23.74 -5.26
C LEU A 321 13.30 23.89 -6.73
N GLU A 322 13.66 25.01 -7.37
CA GLU A 322 13.47 25.22 -8.82
C GLU A 322 14.33 24.24 -9.64
N ASN A 323 15.59 24.03 -9.27
CA ASN A 323 16.47 23.04 -9.90
C ASN A 323 15.92 21.62 -9.72
N LEU A 324 15.40 21.28 -8.54
CA LEU A 324 14.77 19.98 -8.28
C LEU A 324 13.52 19.76 -9.14
N GLU A 325 12.71 20.78 -9.36
CA GLU A 325 11.55 20.70 -10.26
C GLU A 325 11.97 20.35 -11.69
N ILE A 326 13.06 20.95 -12.20
CA ILE A 326 13.63 20.63 -13.52
C ILE A 326 14.10 19.18 -13.57
N VAL A 327 14.80 18.73 -12.53
CA VAL A 327 15.27 17.33 -12.39
C VAL A 327 14.11 16.34 -12.47
N LEU A 328 13.02 16.61 -11.76
CA LEU A 328 11.83 15.73 -11.74
C LEU A 328 11.09 15.69 -13.09
N LYS A 329 11.02 16.82 -13.79
CA LYS A 329 10.46 16.87 -15.15
C LYS A 329 11.30 16.02 -16.11
N ARG A 330 12.62 16.21 -16.08
CA ARG A 330 13.55 15.42 -16.91
C ARG A 330 13.47 13.91 -16.62
N GLU A 331 13.42 13.50 -15.34
CA GLU A 331 13.22 12.10 -14.99
C GLU A 331 11.92 11.52 -15.59
N SER A 332 10.84 12.31 -15.55
CA SER A 332 9.55 11.88 -16.10
C SER A 332 9.56 11.77 -17.63
N GLU A 333 10.27 12.67 -18.33
CA GLU A 333 10.45 12.63 -19.78
C GLU A 333 11.26 11.38 -20.18
N GLU A 334 12.40 11.14 -19.54
CA GLU A 334 13.22 9.92 -19.78
C GLU A 334 12.41 8.63 -19.51
N TYR A 335 11.56 8.63 -18.45
CA TYR A 335 10.71 7.48 -18.18
C TYR A 335 9.66 7.27 -19.28
N ALA A 336 9.03 8.35 -19.77
CA ALA A 336 8.05 8.28 -20.85
C ALA A 336 8.68 7.81 -22.16
N GLU A 337 9.88 8.32 -22.53
CA GLU A 337 10.62 7.90 -23.70
C GLU A 337 10.99 6.42 -23.66
N ASN A 338 11.44 5.93 -22.50
CA ASN A 338 11.77 4.50 -22.30
C ASN A 338 10.53 3.60 -22.32
N LYS A 339 9.34 4.14 -22.01
CA LYS A 339 8.06 3.43 -22.02
C LYS A 339 7.34 3.52 -23.36
N SER A 340 7.80 4.32 -24.30
CA SER A 340 7.16 4.62 -25.60
C SER A 340 7.15 3.47 -26.62
N GLN A 341 7.39 2.24 -26.22
CA GLN A 341 6.95 1.07 -26.98
C GLN A 341 5.42 1.07 -26.94
N GLU A 342 4.78 1.09 -28.10
CA GLU A 342 3.33 0.89 -28.22
C GLU A 342 2.95 -0.34 -27.42
N ILE A 343 2.16 -0.14 -26.37
CA ILE A 343 1.64 -1.25 -25.57
C ILE A 343 0.69 -2.01 -26.48
N PRO A 344 0.91 -3.32 -26.75
CA PRO A 344 -0.04 -4.11 -27.51
C PRO A 344 -1.43 -4.03 -26.89
N TYR A 345 -2.47 -4.10 -27.72
CA TYR A 345 -3.87 -4.02 -27.26
C TYR A 345 -4.17 -5.05 -26.15
N GLU A 346 -3.57 -6.24 -26.28
CA GLU A 346 -3.68 -7.34 -25.31
C GLU A 346 -3.06 -7.03 -23.95
N GLU A 347 -2.18 -6.05 -23.89
CA GLU A 347 -1.53 -5.59 -22.65
C GLU A 347 -2.16 -4.33 -22.08
N GLU A 348 -3.25 -3.84 -22.69
CA GLU A 348 -3.93 -2.64 -22.23
C GLU A 348 -4.51 -2.84 -20.82
N THR A 349 -4.25 -1.89 -19.95
CA THR A 349 -4.72 -1.89 -18.57
C THR A 349 -5.40 -0.57 -18.24
N ILE A 350 -6.03 -0.49 -17.07
CA ILE A 350 -6.62 0.75 -16.54
C ILE A 350 -5.63 1.93 -16.48
N TYR A 351 -4.32 1.67 -16.54
CA TYR A 351 -3.25 2.68 -16.49
C TYR A 351 -2.50 2.84 -17.82
N SER A 352 -2.97 2.23 -18.89
CA SER A 352 -2.35 2.28 -20.23
C SER A 352 -2.59 3.62 -20.91
#